data_54b2f13e26ebed9c508ea5b96a93875c
#
_entry.id   54b2f13e26ebed9c508ea5b96a93875c
#
_cell.length_a   1.000
_cell.length_b   1.000
_cell.length_c   1.000
_cell.angle_alpha   90.00
_cell.angle_beta   90.00
_cell.angle_gamma   90.00
#
_symmetry.space_group_name_H-M   'P 1'
#
loop_
_entity.id
_entity.type
_entity.pdbx_description
1 polymer ?
#
loop_
_entity_poly.entity_id
_entity_poly.type
_entity_poly.pdbx_seq_one_letter_code
_entity_poly.pdbx_strand_id
1 'polypeptide(L)'
;MEHKTLSAGVIVVRREGDTWRYLLLRAYNYWDFPKGVVEAGEDPLEAACREVEEETGLTDLVFSWGYGYRETEPYGQGKVARYYVAETRQSEVVLPVSQELGRPEHHEYRWLSYEEARELLVPRLTRILDWAHALVKGKTSE
;
A
#
# COMPACT_ATOMS: atom_id res chain seq x y z
N MET A 1 -22.94 -11.13 15.94
CA MET A 1 -21.49 -11.13 16.03
C MET A 1 -20.91 -10.54 14.76
N GLU A 2 -20.05 -9.58 14.92
CA GLU A 2 -19.45 -8.92 13.76
C GLU A 2 -18.24 -9.69 13.28
N HIS A 3 -18.17 -9.85 12.00
CA HIS A 3 -16.99 -10.43 11.35
C HIS A 3 -16.20 -9.31 10.72
N LYS A 4 -14.95 -9.16 11.15
CA LYS A 4 -14.07 -8.17 10.56
C LYS A 4 -13.28 -8.82 9.45
N THR A 5 -13.23 -8.15 8.32
CA THR A 5 -12.38 -8.56 7.22
C THR A 5 -11.10 -7.76 7.30
N LEU A 6 -9.98 -8.45 7.42
CA LEU A 6 -8.67 -7.80 7.46
C LEU A 6 -8.03 -7.89 6.10
N SER A 7 -7.66 -6.73 5.57
CA SER A 7 -6.78 -6.64 4.41
C SER A 7 -5.40 -6.20 4.89
N ALA A 8 -4.39 -6.57 4.13
CA ALA A 8 -3.02 -6.17 4.44
C ALA A 8 -2.36 -5.67 3.18
N GLY A 9 -1.57 -4.62 3.31
CA GLY A 9 -0.89 -4.04 2.19
C GLY A 9 0.38 -3.35 2.61
N VAL A 10 1.00 -2.69 1.64
CA VAL A 10 2.28 -2.02 1.87
C VAL A 10 2.21 -0.64 1.26
N ILE A 11 2.66 0.34 2.03
CA ILE A 11 2.96 1.66 1.50
C ILE A 11 4.35 1.52 0.90
N VAL A 12 4.41 1.42 -0.42
CA VAL A 12 5.65 1.20 -1.13
C VAL A 12 6.25 2.55 -1.48
N VAL A 13 7.49 2.77 -1.03
CA VAL A 13 8.17 4.03 -1.31
C VAL A 13 9.40 3.76 -2.17
N ARG A 14 9.76 4.75 -2.96
CA ARG A 14 10.92 4.68 -3.84
C ARG A 14 11.66 5.98 -3.76
N ARG A 15 12.97 5.90 -3.59
CA ARG A 15 13.79 7.10 -3.51
C ARG A 15 14.03 7.66 -4.89
N GLU A 16 13.84 8.96 -5.02
CA GLU A 16 14.11 9.67 -6.26
C GLU A 16 14.87 10.95 -5.91
N GLY A 17 16.17 10.93 -6.14
CA GLY A 17 17.01 12.04 -5.69
C GLY A 17 16.98 12.13 -4.18
N ASP A 18 16.60 13.28 -3.67
CA ASP A 18 16.53 13.53 -2.24
C ASP A 18 15.14 13.32 -1.67
N THR A 19 14.22 12.86 -2.50
CA THR A 19 12.82 12.76 -2.07
C THR A 19 12.34 11.33 -2.18
N TRP A 20 11.21 11.09 -1.53
CA TRP A 20 10.56 9.79 -1.59
C TRP A 20 9.29 9.89 -2.40
N ARG A 21 9.05 8.89 -3.24
CA ARG A 21 7.82 8.77 -4.00
C ARG A 21 7.00 7.63 -3.44
N TYR A 22 5.70 7.82 -3.46
CA TYR A 22 4.75 6.87 -2.90
C TYR A 22 3.96 6.25 -4.04
N LEU A 23 3.81 4.93 -4.01
CA LEU A 23 3.08 4.21 -5.05
C LEU A 23 1.60 4.17 -4.70
N LEU A 24 0.77 4.70 -5.60
CA LEU A 24 -0.67 4.59 -5.48
C LEU A 24 -1.22 3.89 -6.72
N LEU A 25 -2.26 3.10 -6.49
CA LEU A 25 -2.99 2.41 -7.55
C LEU A 25 -4.41 2.96 -7.60
N ARG A 26 -4.95 3.08 -8.81
CA ARG A 26 -6.30 3.59 -9.00
C ARG A 26 -7.21 2.50 -9.55
N ALA A 27 -8.35 2.33 -8.89
CA ALA A 27 -9.46 1.53 -9.40
C ALA A 27 -10.64 2.47 -9.52
N TYR A 28 -11.10 2.71 -10.74
CA TYR A 28 -12.15 3.68 -11.03
C TYR A 28 -11.73 5.07 -10.55
N ASN A 29 -12.43 5.65 -9.60
CA ASN A 29 -12.06 6.97 -9.06
C ASN A 29 -11.40 6.89 -7.70
N TYR A 30 -10.95 5.72 -7.31
CA TYR A 30 -10.46 5.48 -5.96
C TYR A 30 -8.98 5.12 -5.97
N TRP A 31 -8.20 5.88 -5.21
CA TRP A 31 -6.76 5.65 -5.07
C TRP A 31 -6.45 4.98 -3.74
N ASP A 32 -5.54 4.03 -3.75
CA ASP A 32 -5.17 3.31 -2.55
C ASP A 32 -3.76 2.75 -2.74
N PHE A 33 -3.22 2.24 -1.64
CA PHE A 33 -1.98 1.49 -1.68
C PHE A 33 -2.28 0.05 -2.11
N PRO A 34 -1.29 -0.70 -2.61
CA PRO A 34 -1.51 -2.12 -2.91
C PRO A 34 -1.90 -2.87 -1.65
N LYS A 35 -2.98 -3.63 -1.71
CA LYS A 35 -3.45 -4.42 -0.57
C LYS A 35 -4.47 -5.44 -1.03
N GLY A 36 -4.72 -6.42 -0.17
CA GLY A 36 -5.80 -7.37 -0.41
C GLY A 36 -6.10 -8.16 0.85
N VAL A 37 -7.10 -9.01 0.75
CA VAL A 37 -7.62 -9.73 1.90
C VAL A 37 -6.61 -10.75 2.40
N VAL A 38 -6.43 -10.78 3.73
CA VAL A 38 -5.63 -11.80 4.39
C VAL A 38 -6.44 -13.09 4.40
N GLU A 39 -5.86 -14.16 3.87
CA GLU A 39 -6.55 -15.44 3.78
C GLU A 39 -6.44 -16.20 5.09
N ALA A 40 -7.34 -17.15 5.28
CA ALA A 40 -7.37 -17.93 6.51
C ALA A 40 -6.03 -18.60 6.75
N GLY A 41 -5.48 -18.40 7.95
CA GLY A 41 -4.20 -19.00 8.30
C GLY A 41 -2.98 -18.28 7.75
N GLU A 42 -3.18 -17.22 7.02
CA GLU A 42 -2.07 -16.48 6.42
C GLU A 42 -1.60 -15.39 7.38
N ASP A 43 -0.27 -15.22 7.48
CA ASP A 43 0.29 -14.13 8.26
C ASP A 43 0.03 -12.80 7.54
N PRO A 44 -0.42 -11.76 8.25
CA PRO A 44 -0.72 -10.49 7.57
C PRO A 44 0.45 -9.88 6.81
N LEU A 45 1.67 -9.97 7.32
CA LEU A 45 2.81 -9.42 6.60
C LEU A 45 3.05 -10.20 5.31
N GLU A 46 2.93 -11.52 5.37
CA GLU A 46 3.08 -12.33 4.16
C GLU A 46 1.97 -12.03 3.16
N ALA A 47 0.74 -11.82 3.66
CA ALA A 47 -0.36 -11.45 2.79
C ALA A 47 -0.08 -10.12 2.11
N ALA A 48 0.44 -9.15 2.86
CA ALA A 48 0.75 -7.84 2.30
C ALA A 48 1.75 -7.96 1.16
N CYS A 49 2.83 -8.72 1.37
CA CYS A 49 3.84 -8.90 0.33
C CYS A 49 3.27 -9.63 -0.89
N ARG A 50 2.44 -10.65 -0.64
CA ARG A 50 1.80 -11.37 -1.73
C ARG A 50 0.91 -10.46 -2.57
N GLU A 51 0.12 -9.62 -1.90
CA GLU A 51 -0.78 -8.71 -2.60
C GLU A 51 0.00 -7.68 -3.42
N VAL A 52 1.11 -7.18 -2.88
CA VAL A 52 1.93 -6.24 -3.64
C VAL A 52 2.44 -6.91 -4.91
N GLU A 53 2.94 -8.13 -4.80
CA GLU A 53 3.44 -8.85 -5.96
C GLU A 53 2.33 -9.10 -6.97
N GLU A 54 1.15 -9.52 -6.48
CA GLU A 54 0.03 -9.80 -7.38
C GLU A 54 -0.47 -8.55 -8.09
N GLU A 55 -0.46 -7.41 -7.42
CA GLU A 55 -1.04 -6.20 -7.99
C GLU A 55 -0.04 -5.34 -8.74
N THR A 56 1.25 -5.47 -8.46
CA THR A 56 2.25 -4.56 -9.04
C THR A 56 3.44 -5.27 -9.67
N GLY A 57 3.64 -6.54 -9.38
CA GLY A 57 4.81 -7.26 -9.84
C GLY A 57 6.08 -6.98 -9.04
N LEU A 58 6.00 -6.16 -8.00
CA LEU A 58 7.18 -5.83 -7.22
C LEU A 58 7.52 -6.97 -6.26
N THR A 59 8.78 -7.40 -6.27
CA THR A 59 9.25 -8.50 -5.43
C THR A 59 10.46 -8.14 -4.58
N ASP A 60 10.95 -6.90 -4.70
CA ASP A 60 12.19 -6.49 -4.05
C ASP A 60 11.96 -5.62 -2.83
N LEU A 61 10.86 -5.83 -2.11
CA LEU A 61 10.54 -4.97 -0.97
C LEU A 61 11.57 -5.13 0.13
N VAL A 62 12.03 -3.99 0.64
CA VAL A 62 12.97 -3.94 1.76
C VAL A 62 12.31 -3.15 2.88
N PHE A 63 12.20 -3.77 4.05
CA PHE A 63 11.53 -3.15 5.19
C PHE A 63 12.55 -2.38 6.03
N SER A 64 13.07 -1.31 5.45
CA SER A 64 14.15 -0.53 6.04
C SER A 64 13.77 0.12 7.36
N TRP A 65 12.48 0.33 7.59
CA TRP A 65 11.99 0.98 8.82
C TRP A 65 11.34 -0.02 9.76
N GLY A 66 11.58 -1.33 9.54
CA GLY A 66 11.03 -2.37 10.39
C GLY A 66 9.68 -2.86 9.89
N TYR A 67 9.03 -3.64 10.72
CA TYR A 67 7.78 -4.30 10.36
C TYR A 67 6.59 -3.72 11.11
N GLY A 68 6.70 -2.49 11.55
CA GLY A 68 5.57 -1.80 12.17
C GLY A 68 4.48 -1.53 11.16
N TYR A 69 3.29 -1.31 11.67
CA TYR A 69 2.14 -1.10 10.78
C TYR A 69 1.14 -0.17 11.43
N ARG A 70 0.19 0.29 10.63
CA ARG A 70 -0.97 1.03 11.10
C ARG A 70 -2.21 0.45 10.44
N GLU A 71 -3.30 0.48 11.17
CA GLU A 71 -4.58 -0.01 10.66
C GLU A 71 -5.53 1.15 10.52
N THR A 72 -6.37 1.08 9.48
CA THR A 72 -7.45 2.04 9.33
C THR A 72 -8.49 1.83 10.40
N GLU A 73 -9.29 2.86 10.62
CA GLU A 73 -10.54 2.64 11.34
C GLU A 73 -11.42 1.74 10.49
N PRO A 74 -12.35 1.03 11.12
CA PRO A 74 -13.25 0.18 10.34
C PRO A 74 -14.00 0.99 9.29
N TYR A 75 -14.18 0.41 8.12
CA TYR A 75 -14.91 1.05 7.04
C TYR A 75 -15.72 -0.02 6.32
N GLY A 76 -16.64 0.44 5.46
CA GLY A 76 -17.54 -0.46 4.79
C GLY A 76 -18.31 -1.27 5.80
N GLN A 77 -18.31 -2.57 5.64
CA GLN A 77 -19.03 -3.47 6.55
C GLN A 77 -18.02 -4.29 7.35
N GLY A 78 -17.38 -3.62 8.29
CA GLY A 78 -16.44 -4.29 9.19
C GLY A 78 -15.09 -4.58 8.56
N LYS A 79 -14.67 -3.78 7.60
CA LYS A 79 -13.37 -3.94 6.98
C LYS A 79 -12.32 -3.13 7.74
N VAL A 80 -11.13 -3.68 7.83
CA VAL A 80 -9.96 -3.00 8.38
C VAL A 80 -8.81 -3.30 7.46
N ALA A 81 -8.00 -2.29 7.16
CA ALA A 81 -6.81 -2.48 6.33
C ALA A 81 -5.57 -2.15 7.14
N ARG A 82 -4.60 -3.05 7.10
CA ARG A 82 -3.33 -2.91 7.81
C ARG A 82 -2.24 -2.65 6.78
N TYR A 83 -1.44 -1.60 7.01
CA TYR A 83 -0.39 -1.22 6.08
C TYR A 83 0.97 -1.22 6.74
N TYR A 84 1.93 -1.85 6.07
CA TYR A 84 3.35 -1.81 6.42
C TYR A 84 4.04 -0.82 5.49
N VAL A 85 5.30 -0.49 5.76
CA VAL A 85 6.07 0.43 4.92
C VAL A 85 7.29 -0.29 4.41
N ALA A 86 7.52 -0.24 3.11
CA ALA A 86 8.70 -0.87 2.53
C ALA A 86 9.19 -0.06 1.34
N GLU A 87 10.46 -0.26 1.03
CA GLU A 87 11.15 0.44 -0.03
C GLU A 87 11.37 -0.50 -1.22
N THR A 88 11.26 0.04 -2.42
CA THR A 88 11.63 -0.68 -3.63
C THR A 88 12.59 0.17 -4.43
N ARG A 89 13.43 -0.48 -5.24
CA ARG A 89 14.27 0.21 -6.20
C ARG A 89 13.70 0.15 -7.61
N GLN A 90 12.65 -0.64 -7.81
CA GLN A 90 12.01 -0.76 -9.10
C GLN A 90 11.04 0.39 -9.32
N SER A 91 11.07 0.98 -10.52
CA SER A 91 10.10 2.01 -10.85
C SER A 91 8.96 1.47 -11.69
N GLU A 92 9.20 0.38 -12.37
CA GLU A 92 8.22 -0.17 -13.30
C GLU A 92 7.25 -1.07 -12.56
N VAL A 93 5.97 -0.77 -12.73
CA VAL A 93 4.88 -1.52 -12.11
C VAL A 93 4.08 -2.15 -13.23
N VAL A 94 3.77 -3.42 -13.07
CA VAL A 94 2.93 -4.14 -14.03
C VAL A 94 1.59 -4.38 -13.35
N LEU A 95 0.52 -3.94 -14.01
CA LEU A 95 -0.84 -4.16 -13.50
C LEU A 95 -1.37 -5.43 -14.16
N PRO A 96 -1.28 -6.59 -13.47
CA PRO A 96 -1.60 -7.84 -14.12
C PRO A 96 -3.09 -7.98 -14.37
N VAL A 97 -3.43 -8.81 -15.34
CA VAL A 97 -4.83 -9.12 -15.63
C VAL A 97 -5.34 -10.04 -14.54
N SER A 98 -6.47 -9.64 -13.93
CA SER A 98 -7.14 -10.48 -12.95
C SER A 98 -7.84 -11.63 -13.67
N GLN A 99 -7.64 -12.85 -13.18
CA GLN A 99 -8.29 -14.00 -13.79
C GLN A 99 -9.80 -13.95 -13.62
N GLU A 100 -10.25 -13.37 -12.51
CA GLU A 100 -11.68 -13.26 -12.25
C GLU A 100 -12.34 -12.22 -13.13
N LEU A 101 -11.64 -11.10 -13.39
CA LEU A 101 -12.22 -9.99 -14.12
C LEU A 101 -11.92 -10.02 -15.61
N GLY A 102 -10.88 -10.76 -16.03
CA GLY A 102 -10.43 -10.75 -17.41
C GLY A 102 -9.76 -9.44 -17.81
N ARG A 103 -9.43 -8.59 -16.84
CA ARG A 103 -8.75 -7.32 -17.07
C ARG A 103 -8.05 -6.95 -15.78
N PRO A 104 -7.14 -5.95 -15.82
CA PRO A 104 -6.48 -5.54 -14.58
C PRO A 104 -7.50 -5.02 -13.57
N GLU A 105 -7.26 -5.36 -12.31
CA GLU A 105 -8.10 -4.89 -11.21
C GLU A 105 -7.91 -3.39 -11.03
N HIS A 106 -6.69 -2.90 -11.25
CA HIS A 106 -6.39 -1.47 -11.15
C HIS A 106 -6.13 -0.92 -12.53
N HIS A 107 -6.52 0.33 -12.74
CA HIS A 107 -6.48 0.96 -14.04
C HIS A 107 -5.23 1.79 -14.27
N GLU A 108 -4.55 2.19 -13.19
CA GLU A 108 -3.44 3.11 -13.29
C GLU A 108 -2.58 3.00 -12.06
N TYR A 109 -1.28 3.28 -12.20
CA TYR A 109 -0.42 3.48 -11.04
C TYR A 109 0.32 4.79 -11.21
N ARG A 110 0.72 5.38 -10.08
CA ARG A 110 1.55 6.58 -10.07
C ARG A 110 2.53 6.54 -8.91
N TRP A 111 3.72 7.07 -9.18
CA TRP A 111 4.69 7.38 -8.15
C TRP A 111 4.54 8.86 -7.83
N LEU A 112 4.14 9.20 -6.63
CA LEU A 112 3.74 10.55 -6.28
C LEU A 112 4.54 11.07 -5.09
N SER A 113 4.72 12.38 -5.05
CA SER A 113 5.23 13.00 -3.84
C SER A 113 4.24 12.81 -2.72
N TYR A 114 4.70 13.07 -1.48
CA TYR A 114 3.80 12.99 -0.34
C TYR A 114 2.60 13.93 -0.53
N GLU A 115 2.86 15.15 -0.96
CA GLU A 115 1.79 16.14 -1.12
C GLU A 115 0.80 15.71 -2.20
N GLU A 116 1.30 15.21 -3.32
CA GLU A 116 0.43 14.76 -4.39
C GLU A 116 -0.41 13.56 -3.96
N ALA A 117 0.22 12.62 -3.27
CA ALA A 117 -0.49 11.42 -2.81
C ALA A 117 -1.59 11.82 -1.83
N ARG A 118 -1.28 12.77 -0.95
CA ARG A 118 -2.23 13.19 0.06
C ARG A 118 -3.49 13.77 -0.54
N GLU A 119 -3.36 14.45 -1.68
CA GLU A 119 -4.51 15.04 -2.34
C GLU A 119 -5.43 14.01 -2.96
N LEU A 120 -4.90 12.87 -3.34
CA LEU A 120 -5.71 11.83 -4.01
C LEU A 120 -6.37 10.86 -3.04
N LEU A 121 -5.84 10.74 -1.83
CA LEU A 121 -6.32 9.74 -0.89
C LEU A 121 -7.48 10.27 -0.05
N VAL A 122 -8.41 9.37 0.27
CA VAL A 122 -9.50 9.70 1.19
C VAL A 122 -8.93 9.90 2.60
N PRO A 123 -9.64 10.60 3.50
CA PRO A 123 -9.11 10.88 4.85
C PRO A 123 -8.69 9.64 5.62
N ARG A 124 -9.40 8.53 5.47
CA ARG A 124 -9.02 7.29 6.13
C ARG A 124 -7.59 6.92 5.80
N LEU A 125 -7.17 7.14 4.55
CA LEU A 125 -5.86 6.76 4.08
C LEU A 125 -4.82 7.87 4.24
N THR A 126 -5.23 9.14 4.30
CA THR A 126 -4.24 10.20 4.52
C THR A 126 -3.61 10.06 5.89
N ARG A 127 -4.34 9.58 6.89
CA ARG A 127 -3.76 9.35 8.20
C ARG A 127 -2.68 8.29 8.14
N ILE A 128 -2.90 7.26 7.36
CA ILE A 128 -1.92 6.19 7.18
C ILE A 128 -0.70 6.73 6.44
N LEU A 129 -0.92 7.52 5.39
CA LEU A 129 0.17 8.14 4.66
C LEU A 129 0.99 9.05 5.56
N ASP A 130 0.33 9.84 6.40
CA ASP A 130 1.04 10.76 7.28
C ASP A 130 1.96 10.01 8.24
N TRP A 131 1.48 8.89 8.77
CA TRP A 131 2.29 8.05 9.62
C TRP A 131 3.51 7.51 8.86
N ALA A 132 3.29 7.01 7.65
CA ALA A 132 4.37 6.45 6.85
C ALA A 132 5.40 7.52 6.51
N HIS A 133 4.91 8.71 6.16
CA HIS A 133 5.80 9.80 5.78
C HIS A 133 6.68 10.22 6.97
N ALA A 134 6.10 10.31 8.16
CA ALA A 134 6.87 10.63 9.34
C ALA A 134 7.92 9.55 9.62
N LEU A 135 7.55 8.30 9.41
CA LEU A 135 8.47 7.19 9.63
C LEU A 135 9.64 7.24 8.67
N VAL A 136 9.37 7.47 7.40
CA VAL A 136 10.40 7.52 6.37
C VAL A 136 11.31 8.71 6.58
N LYS A 137 10.77 9.88 6.89
CA LYS A 137 11.57 11.08 7.10
C LYS A 137 12.26 11.05 8.46
N GLY A 138 11.61 10.52 9.47
CA GLY A 138 12.19 10.51 10.80
C GLY A 138 13.48 9.73 10.87
N LYS A 139 13.60 8.72 10.02
CA LYS A 139 14.80 7.90 10.01
C LYS A 139 16.03 8.70 9.63
N THR A 140 15.86 9.73 8.82
CA THR A 140 16.98 10.53 8.34
C THR A 140 17.34 11.67 9.25
N SER A 141 16.52 11.95 10.25
CA SER A 141 16.77 13.07 11.14
C SER A 141 17.73 12.71 12.26
N GLU A 142 18.13 11.48 12.32
CA GLU A 142 19.14 11.07 13.28
C GLU A 142 20.54 11.49 12.82
#